data_d447ca9871f4c2703f8e4025e2464d51
#
_entry.id   d447ca9871f4c2703f8e4025e2464d51
#
_cell.length_a   1.000
_cell.length_b   1.000
_cell.length_c   1.000
_cell.angle_alpha   90.00
_cell.angle_beta   90.00
_cell.angle_gamma   90.00
#
_symmetry.space_group_name_H-M   'P 1'
#
loop_
_entity.id
_entity.type
_entity.pdbx_description
1 polymer ?
#
loop_
_entity_poly.entity_id
_entity_poly.type
_entity_poly.pdbx_seq_one_letter_code
_entity_poly.pdbx_strand_id
1 'polypeptide(L)'
;MQNDVRIFMEACGQVVENRPAFTPESLSQANLYLNLIREEFQELEEGFANKDIVETADACGDLIWVIFGLCNTLGIPMGPVWQEITSSNMSKTVDGHVIRREDGKILKPETYFPPNIHRALQLQDTSK
;
A
#
# COMPACT_ATOMS: atom_id res chain seq x y z
N MET A 1 -6.69 8.22 -6.85
CA MET A 1 -7.17 6.87 -6.43
C MET A 1 -7.61 6.84 -4.99
N GLN A 2 -6.76 7.23 -4.03
CA GLN A 2 -7.14 7.22 -2.61
C GLN A 2 -8.34 8.10 -2.29
N ASN A 3 -8.45 9.27 -2.94
CA ASN A 3 -9.56 10.18 -2.73
C ASN A 3 -10.89 9.62 -3.23
N ASP A 4 -10.88 8.87 -4.30
CA ASP A 4 -12.11 8.21 -4.81
C ASP A 4 -12.68 7.26 -3.75
N VAL A 5 -11.81 6.51 -3.11
CA VAL A 5 -12.19 5.58 -2.05
C VAL A 5 -12.70 6.36 -0.83
N ARG A 6 -12.06 7.47 -0.49
CA ARG A 6 -12.51 8.35 0.61
C ARG A 6 -13.92 8.86 0.39
N ILE A 7 -14.22 9.34 -0.82
CA ILE A 7 -15.55 9.84 -1.16
C ILE A 7 -16.59 8.74 -0.97
N PHE A 8 -16.30 7.55 -1.45
CA PHE A 8 -17.18 6.39 -1.30
C PHE A 8 -17.39 6.03 0.19
N MET A 9 -16.30 6.00 0.96
CA MET A 9 -16.36 5.69 2.39
C MET A 9 -17.21 6.71 3.16
N GLU A 10 -17.07 7.99 2.85
CA GLU A 10 -17.87 9.05 3.47
C GLU A 10 -19.35 8.87 3.12
N ALA A 11 -19.66 8.51 1.88
CA ALA A 11 -21.03 8.21 1.46
C ALA A 11 -21.60 7.01 2.22
N CYS A 12 -20.77 6.05 2.61
CA CYS A 12 -21.17 4.89 3.40
C CYS A 12 -21.23 5.17 4.91
N GLY A 13 -20.89 6.38 5.35
CA GLY A 13 -20.84 6.72 6.77
C GLY A 13 -19.69 6.08 7.52
N GLN A 14 -18.63 5.70 6.81
CA GLN A 14 -17.46 5.08 7.43
C GLN A 14 -16.51 6.13 8.01
N VAL A 15 -15.70 5.68 8.97
CA VAL A 15 -14.70 6.54 9.60
C VAL A 15 -13.54 6.77 8.63
N VAL A 16 -13.14 8.04 8.52
CA VAL A 16 -11.94 8.45 7.76
C VAL A 16 -11.10 9.30 8.71
N GLU A 17 -9.90 8.83 9.01
CA GLU A 17 -8.98 9.55 9.89
C GLU A 17 -8.10 10.49 9.06
N ASN A 18 -7.72 11.62 9.68
CA ASN A 18 -6.88 12.63 9.03
C ASN A 18 -5.42 12.54 9.47
N ARG A 19 -5.11 11.75 10.49
CA ARG A 19 -3.76 11.55 11.01
C ARG A 19 -3.45 10.08 11.15
N PRO A 20 -2.23 9.65 10.82
CA PRO A 20 -1.84 8.25 10.96
C PRO A 20 -1.87 7.80 12.42
N ALA A 21 -2.79 6.90 12.74
CA ALA A 21 -2.88 6.34 14.08
C ALA A 21 -3.82 5.13 14.10
N PHE A 22 -3.59 4.27 15.08
CA PHE A 22 -4.59 3.29 15.49
C PHE A 22 -5.44 3.93 16.60
N THR A 23 -6.72 4.08 16.35
CA THR A 23 -7.64 4.61 17.36
C THR A 23 -8.70 3.56 17.70
N PRO A 24 -9.28 3.59 18.92
CA PRO A 24 -10.36 2.65 19.25
C PRO A 24 -11.54 2.75 18.29
N GLU A 25 -11.84 3.93 17.78
CA GLU A 25 -12.95 4.18 16.86
C GLU A 25 -12.72 3.56 15.49
N SER A 26 -11.47 3.52 15.03
CA SER A 26 -11.13 3.00 13.70
C SER A 26 -10.77 1.52 13.68
N LEU A 27 -10.52 0.90 14.85
CA LEU A 27 -9.98 -0.45 14.92
C LEU A 27 -10.91 -1.50 14.32
N SER A 28 -12.21 -1.41 14.62
CA SER A 28 -13.19 -2.35 14.08
C SER A 28 -13.28 -2.27 12.55
N GLN A 29 -13.31 -1.05 12.02
CA GLN A 29 -13.33 -0.82 10.57
C GLN A 29 -12.02 -1.26 9.91
N ALA A 30 -10.88 -1.04 10.56
CA ALA A 30 -9.58 -1.50 10.06
C ALA A 30 -9.56 -3.03 9.94
N ASN A 31 -10.09 -3.75 10.92
CA ASN A 31 -10.20 -5.21 10.86
C ASN A 31 -11.12 -5.66 9.72
N LEU A 32 -12.20 -4.93 9.48
CA LEU A 32 -13.08 -5.22 8.35
C LEU A 32 -12.31 -5.11 7.03
N TYR A 33 -11.53 -4.04 6.85
CA TYR A 33 -10.74 -3.88 5.63
C TYR A 33 -9.63 -4.93 5.50
N LEU A 34 -9.02 -5.36 6.60
CA LEU A 34 -8.06 -6.48 6.55
C LEU A 34 -8.73 -7.76 6.04
N ASN A 35 -9.95 -8.04 6.48
CA ASN A 35 -10.69 -9.20 6.01
C ASN A 35 -11.04 -9.07 4.53
N LEU A 36 -11.44 -7.87 4.09
CA LEU A 36 -11.72 -7.62 2.68
C LEU A 36 -10.46 -7.79 1.82
N ILE A 37 -9.30 -7.35 2.32
CA ILE A 37 -8.01 -7.55 1.63
C ILE A 37 -7.74 -9.05 1.45
N ARG A 38 -7.98 -9.87 2.47
CA ARG A 38 -7.80 -11.32 2.38
C ARG A 38 -8.74 -11.93 1.34
N GLU A 39 -10.00 -11.51 1.32
CA GLU A 39 -10.99 -11.98 0.35
C GLU A 39 -10.58 -11.63 -1.09
N GLU A 40 -10.18 -10.38 -1.32
CA GLU A 40 -9.77 -9.94 -2.65
C GLU A 40 -8.47 -10.59 -3.09
N PHE A 41 -7.55 -10.83 -2.18
CA PHE A 41 -6.33 -11.57 -2.49
C PHE A 41 -6.64 -13.01 -2.91
N GLN A 42 -7.59 -13.66 -2.23
CA GLN A 42 -8.02 -15.01 -2.61
C GLN A 42 -8.64 -15.02 -4.01
N GLU A 43 -9.47 -14.04 -4.34
CA GLU A 43 -10.04 -13.90 -5.69
C GLU A 43 -8.95 -13.68 -6.74
N LEU A 44 -7.91 -12.90 -6.40
CA LEU A 44 -6.76 -12.71 -7.27
C LEU A 44 -6.04 -14.04 -7.54
N GLU A 45 -5.82 -14.84 -6.49
CA GLU A 45 -5.20 -16.15 -6.63
C GLU A 45 -6.03 -17.09 -7.53
N GLU A 46 -7.36 -17.05 -7.40
CA GLU A 46 -8.26 -17.86 -8.22
C GLU A 46 -8.23 -17.43 -9.69
N GLY A 47 -8.33 -16.12 -9.95
CA GLY A 47 -8.26 -15.59 -11.31
C GLY A 47 -6.94 -15.92 -11.98
N PHE A 48 -5.85 -15.80 -11.24
CA PHE A 48 -4.52 -16.16 -11.73
C PHE A 48 -4.42 -17.67 -12.02
N ALA A 49 -4.89 -18.53 -11.11
CA ALA A 49 -4.84 -19.97 -11.28
C ALA A 49 -5.66 -20.43 -12.50
N ASN A 50 -6.78 -19.76 -12.74
CA ASN A 50 -7.66 -20.07 -13.88
C ASN A 50 -7.20 -19.38 -15.18
N LYS A 51 -6.13 -18.59 -15.12
CA LYS A 51 -5.62 -17.80 -16.25
C LYS A 51 -6.70 -16.93 -16.89
N ASP A 52 -7.59 -16.41 -16.04
CA ASP A 52 -8.67 -15.50 -16.44
C ASP A 52 -8.17 -14.06 -16.24
N ILE A 53 -7.81 -13.42 -17.36
CA ILE A 53 -7.22 -12.07 -17.29
C ILE A 53 -8.24 -11.01 -16.83
N VAL A 54 -9.50 -11.19 -17.15
CA VAL A 54 -10.57 -10.25 -16.75
C VAL A 54 -10.77 -10.33 -15.23
N GLU A 55 -10.90 -11.54 -14.69
CA GLU A 55 -11.02 -11.73 -13.24
C GLU A 55 -9.77 -11.29 -12.50
N THR A 56 -8.58 -11.56 -13.05
CA THR A 56 -7.32 -11.12 -12.45
C THR A 56 -7.26 -9.59 -12.39
N ALA A 57 -7.63 -8.91 -13.45
CA ALA A 57 -7.64 -7.45 -13.49
C ALA A 57 -8.65 -6.86 -12.50
N ASP A 58 -9.86 -7.43 -12.44
CA ASP A 58 -10.89 -7.01 -11.51
C ASP A 58 -10.42 -7.17 -10.05
N ALA A 59 -9.85 -8.32 -9.73
CA ALA A 59 -9.31 -8.59 -8.40
C ALA A 59 -8.16 -7.64 -8.03
N CYS A 60 -7.27 -7.32 -8.97
CA CYS A 60 -6.22 -6.32 -8.73
C CYS A 60 -6.82 -4.96 -8.37
N GLY A 61 -7.83 -4.52 -9.12
CA GLY A 61 -8.49 -3.24 -8.86
C GLY A 61 -9.18 -3.22 -7.50
N ASP A 62 -9.92 -4.29 -7.19
CA ASP A 62 -10.62 -4.40 -5.91
C ASP A 62 -9.65 -4.49 -4.73
N LEU A 63 -8.53 -5.18 -4.90
CA LEU A 63 -7.50 -5.28 -3.86
C LEU A 63 -6.90 -3.90 -3.56
N ILE A 64 -6.59 -3.12 -4.60
CA ILE A 64 -6.09 -1.75 -4.43
C ILE A 64 -7.14 -0.89 -3.73
N TRP A 65 -8.41 -1.04 -4.11
CA TRP A 65 -9.51 -0.29 -3.50
C TRP A 65 -9.58 -0.52 -1.99
N VAL A 66 -9.58 -1.78 -1.56
CA VAL A 66 -9.69 -2.09 -0.13
C VAL A 66 -8.41 -1.76 0.65
N ILE A 67 -7.23 -1.78 0.00
CA ILE A 67 -6.00 -1.28 0.62
C ILE A 67 -6.13 0.22 0.91
N PHE A 68 -6.63 1.01 -0.04
CA PHE A 68 -6.90 2.43 0.21
C PHE A 68 -7.96 2.63 1.29
N GLY A 69 -8.95 1.74 1.36
CA GLY A 69 -9.93 1.75 2.45
C GLY A 69 -9.27 1.62 3.82
N LEU A 70 -8.34 0.69 3.95
CA LEU A 70 -7.54 0.55 5.18
C LEU A 70 -6.72 1.81 5.46
N CYS A 71 -6.06 2.35 4.44
CA CYS A 71 -5.26 3.57 4.60
C CYS A 71 -6.11 4.74 5.08
N ASN A 72 -7.28 4.96 4.48
CA ASN A 72 -8.18 6.04 4.90
C ASN A 72 -8.72 5.82 6.31
N THR A 73 -8.98 4.58 6.68
CA THR A 73 -9.41 4.24 8.04
C THR A 73 -8.35 4.60 9.08
N LEU A 74 -7.08 4.39 8.76
CA LEU A 74 -5.96 4.62 9.66
C LEU A 74 -5.29 5.99 9.46
N GLY A 75 -5.79 6.80 8.53
CA GLY A 75 -5.22 8.13 8.26
C GLY A 75 -3.87 8.10 7.58
N ILE A 76 -3.56 7.04 6.83
CA ILE A 76 -2.29 6.89 6.13
C ILE A 76 -2.37 7.61 4.78
N PRO A 77 -1.55 8.67 4.55
CA PRO A 77 -1.50 9.35 3.25
C PRO A 77 -0.63 8.55 2.29
N MET A 78 -1.26 7.81 1.39
CA MET A 78 -0.52 6.91 0.51
C MET A 78 0.33 7.64 -0.53
N GLY A 79 -0.01 8.87 -0.91
CA GLY A 79 0.80 9.66 -1.84
C GLY A 79 2.26 9.79 -1.38
N PRO A 80 2.51 10.40 -0.20
CA PRO A 80 3.87 10.50 0.35
C PRO A 80 4.53 9.13 0.60
N VAL A 81 3.77 8.14 1.07
CA VAL A 81 4.30 6.78 1.27
C VAL A 81 4.76 6.18 -0.05
N TRP A 82 3.94 6.31 -1.10
CA TRP A 82 4.28 5.82 -2.43
C TRP A 82 5.53 6.48 -2.98
N GLN A 83 5.68 7.80 -2.76
CA GLN A 83 6.88 8.52 -3.17
C GLN A 83 8.14 7.97 -2.50
N GLU A 84 8.08 7.70 -1.18
CA GLU A 84 9.22 7.11 -0.46
C GLU A 84 9.57 5.72 -0.99
N ILE A 85 8.56 4.90 -1.23
CA ILE A 85 8.77 3.55 -1.78
C ILE A 85 9.36 3.63 -3.19
N THR A 86 8.83 4.52 -4.03
CA THR A 86 9.32 4.71 -5.39
C THR A 86 10.78 5.17 -5.38
N SER A 87 11.11 6.18 -4.59
CA SER A 87 12.47 6.71 -4.49
C SER A 87 13.44 5.64 -3.98
N SER A 88 13.03 4.88 -2.97
CA SER A 88 13.83 3.78 -2.44
C SER A 88 14.10 2.71 -3.50
N ASN A 89 13.07 2.28 -4.21
CA ASN A 89 13.22 1.26 -5.25
C ASN A 89 14.09 1.77 -6.41
N MET A 90 13.88 3.01 -6.82
CA MET A 90 14.71 3.61 -7.89
C MET A 90 16.17 3.78 -7.47
N SER A 91 16.45 3.95 -6.17
CA SER A 91 17.82 4.03 -5.66
C SER A 91 18.60 2.72 -5.80
N LYS A 92 17.91 1.61 -6.10
CA LYS A 92 18.56 0.34 -6.43
C LYS A 92 19.12 0.31 -7.84
N THR A 93 18.82 1.31 -8.66
CA THR A 93 19.28 1.38 -10.04
C THR A 93 20.60 2.14 -10.14
N VAL A 94 21.43 1.74 -11.10
CA VAL A 94 22.65 2.44 -11.48
C VAL A 94 22.54 2.68 -12.99
N ASP A 95 22.58 3.94 -13.42
CA ASP A 95 22.41 4.33 -14.84
C ASP A 95 21.12 3.73 -15.44
N GLY A 96 20.05 3.69 -14.65
CA GLY A 96 18.75 3.17 -15.08
C GLY A 96 18.63 1.65 -15.09
N HIS A 97 19.64 0.93 -14.61
CA HIS A 97 19.66 -0.52 -14.58
C HIS A 97 19.91 -1.06 -13.18
N VAL A 98 19.36 -2.24 -12.89
CA VAL A 98 19.65 -2.95 -11.64
C VAL A 98 20.73 -4.01 -11.90
N ILE A 99 21.54 -4.29 -10.86
CA ILE A 99 22.54 -5.36 -10.88
C ILE A 99 21.91 -6.55 -10.17
N ARG A 100 21.97 -7.74 -10.80
CA ARG A 100 21.39 -8.96 -10.24
C ARG A 100 22.46 -9.98 -9.95
N ARG A 101 22.23 -10.78 -8.89
CA ARG A 101 23.02 -11.99 -8.64
C ARG A 101 22.62 -13.08 -9.66
N GLU A 102 23.36 -14.18 -9.68
CA GLU A 102 23.08 -15.32 -10.55
C GLU A 102 21.69 -15.91 -10.32
N ASP A 103 21.17 -15.85 -9.06
CA ASP A 103 19.85 -16.32 -8.71
C ASP A 103 18.72 -15.33 -9.06
N GLY A 104 19.06 -14.19 -9.68
CA GLY A 104 18.10 -13.17 -10.09
C GLY A 104 17.80 -12.11 -9.04
N LYS A 105 18.34 -12.25 -7.82
CA LYS A 105 18.12 -11.26 -6.77
C LYS A 105 18.80 -9.93 -7.09
N ILE A 106 18.07 -8.82 -6.92
CA ILE A 106 18.59 -7.46 -7.13
C ILE A 106 19.58 -7.13 -6.02
N LEU A 107 20.80 -6.71 -6.42
CA LEU A 107 21.80 -6.22 -5.49
C LEU A 107 21.58 -4.76 -5.20
N LYS A 108 21.79 -4.35 -3.92
CA LYS A 108 21.66 -2.97 -3.50
C LYS A 108 22.98 -2.24 -3.72
N PRO A 109 23.03 -1.22 -4.59
CA PRO A 109 24.26 -0.43 -4.78
C PRO A 109 24.49 0.50 -3.59
N GLU A 110 25.66 1.15 -3.56
CA GLU A 110 26.00 2.12 -2.52
C GLU A 110 25.03 3.30 -2.47
N THR A 111 24.42 3.63 -3.61
CA THR A 111 23.44 4.71 -3.71
C THR A 111 22.07 4.35 -3.13
N TYR A 112 21.85 3.07 -2.74
CA TYR A 112 20.59 2.63 -2.19
C TYR A 112 20.30 3.30 -0.84
N PHE A 113 19.04 3.67 -0.65
CA PHE A 113 18.53 4.10 0.65
C PHE A 113 17.14 3.49 0.88
N PRO A 114 16.82 3.12 2.15
CA PRO A 114 15.48 2.60 2.47
C PRO A 114 14.43 3.73 2.43
N PRO A 115 13.15 3.38 2.29
CA PRO A 115 12.08 4.39 2.36
C PRO A 115 11.98 4.96 3.78
N ASN A 116 11.81 6.28 3.87
CA ASN A 116 11.61 6.94 5.16
C ASN A 116 10.12 7.12 5.41
N ILE A 117 9.49 6.09 5.96
CA ILE A 117 8.05 6.09 6.19
C ILE A 117 7.66 7.04 7.32
N HIS A 118 8.50 7.19 8.36
CA HIS A 118 8.26 8.19 9.41
C HIS A 118 8.08 9.59 8.82
N ARG A 119 8.96 9.98 7.89
CA ARG A 119 8.87 11.28 7.23
C ARG A 119 7.61 11.37 6.37
N ALA A 120 7.28 10.31 5.63
CA ALA A 120 6.09 10.28 4.79
C ALA A 120 4.81 10.49 5.60
N LEU A 121 4.77 9.93 6.81
CA LEU A 121 3.62 10.06 7.71
C LEU A 121 3.71 11.29 8.62
N GLN A 122 4.79 12.06 8.56
CA GLN A 122 5.06 13.22 9.42
C GLN A 122 5.02 12.87 10.92
N LEU A 123 5.51 11.66 11.25
CA LEU A 123 5.60 11.22 12.64
C LEU A 123 6.88 11.74 13.27
N GLN A 124 6.84 11.98 14.60
CA GLN A 124 8.05 12.32 15.33
C GLN A 124 8.94 11.09 15.44
N ASP A 125 10.24 11.32 15.21
CA ASP A 125 11.23 10.27 15.43
C ASP A 125 11.50 10.18 16.93
N THR A 126 11.10 9.06 17.54
CA THR A 126 11.28 8.81 18.98
C THR A 126 12.56 8.05 19.28
N SER A 127 13.39 7.77 18.28
CA SER A 127 14.59 6.98 18.41
C SER A 127 15.82 7.78 18.94
N LYS A 128 15.59 9.01 19.36
CA LYS A 128 16.65 9.85 19.95
C LYS A 128 16.90 9.48 21.40
#